data_03f09597e79f8308eebe4a00e22d0300
#
_entry.id   03f09597e79f8308eebe4a00e22d0300
#
_cell.length_a   1.000
_cell.length_b   1.000
_cell.length_c   1.000
_cell.angle_alpha   90.00
_cell.angle_beta   90.00
_cell.angle_gamma   90.00
#
_symmetry.space_group_name_H-M   'P 1'
#
loop_
_entity.id
_entity.type
_entity.pdbx_description
1 polymer ?
#
loop_
_entity_poly.entity_id
_entity_poly.type
_entity_poly.pdbx_seq_one_letter_code
_entity_poly.pdbx_strand_id
1 'polypeptide(L)'
;MKPGKPTGNKGGPRGARTSGTGKGGAAKGSAAKGGGSGTRPGSAKGTGSMAGGPRSGGARDSVSRTASNRGATGSRQYASRGAGRTGRIAGPGDERNRPVDKPLGGEQVEGRQAVRELLIAGKRRVHEVWVSVELDDEGNPNEVLGDIVDIANTMRVTVTKVARKRLDQQARSEAPQGVLAFAAPLQETELSTLLTRKGSRQPFLVAVDGVTDPGNLGALLRCCDGAGVQGVVLPRHRAVHVTPTVAKAAAGAVEHVPMAVVGGLPAALARIKEAGIWVVGLDDAADRTLFEIGDLAVEGICLVLGAEGAGLSRLVRERCDMIVSIPMLGRLSSLNVSAAAALAVFEVARHRAV
;
A
#
# COMPACT_ATOMS: atom_id res chain seq x y z
N MET A 1 -63.52 0.06 19.38
CA MET A 1 -63.97 -1.33 19.53
C MET A 1 -62.78 -2.23 19.63
N LYS A 2 -62.43 -2.67 20.83
CA LYS A 2 -61.77 -3.95 21.14
C LYS A 2 -62.88 -4.98 21.26
N PRO A 3 -62.66 -6.33 21.11
CA PRO A 3 -61.75 -7.21 21.81
C PRO A 3 -61.21 -8.33 20.89
N GLY A 4 -60.39 -9.31 21.22
CA GLY A 4 -60.06 -10.00 22.42
C GLY A 4 -58.94 -11.02 22.17
N LYS A 5 -58.18 -11.34 23.21
CA LYS A 5 -57.39 -12.59 23.37
C LYS A 5 -58.31 -13.75 23.76
N PRO A 6 -57.90 -15.00 23.53
CA PRO A 6 -57.43 -15.84 24.64
C PRO A 6 -56.24 -16.79 24.29
N THR A 7 -55.32 -17.02 25.27
CA THR A 7 -55.08 -18.20 26.14
C THR A 7 -54.86 -19.53 25.37
N GLY A 8 -53.73 -20.23 25.38
CA GLY A 8 -52.88 -20.73 26.43
C GLY A 8 -52.87 -22.26 26.32
N ASN A 9 -51.73 -22.93 26.25
CA ASN A 9 -51.61 -24.21 26.91
C ASN A 9 -50.15 -24.67 27.10
N LYS A 10 -49.98 -25.27 28.27
CA LYS A 10 -48.76 -25.82 28.85
C LYS A 10 -48.54 -27.27 28.36
N GLY A 11 -47.29 -27.72 28.36
CA GLY A 11 -47.00 -29.14 28.34
C GLY A 11 -45.50 -29.43 28.13
N GLY A 12 -44.70 -29.57 29.16
CA GLY A 12 -43.51 -30.39 29.16
C GLY A 12 -43.86 -31.85 29.53
N PRO A 13 -42.91 -32.79 29.37
CA PRO A 13 -42.09 -33.28 30.50
C PRO A 13 -40.64 -33.66 30.10
N ARG A 14 -39.75 -33.49 30.97
CA ARG A 14 -38.80 -34.29 31.78
C ARG A 14 -38.47 -35.73 31.34
N GLY A 15 -37.14 -35.99 31.41
CA GLY A 15 -36.52 -37.31 31.60
C GLY A 15 -35.52 -37.63 30.48
N ALA A 16 -34.29 -38.15 30.64
CA ALA A 16 -33.66 -38.78 31.80
C ALA A 16 -32.13 -38.76 31.58
N ARG A 17 -31.41 -38.78 32.66
CA ARG A 17 -29.96 -39.04 32.78
C ARG A 17 -29.66 -40.51 32.43
N THR A 18 -28.52 -40.80 31.78
CA THR A 18 -27.74 -42.00 32.06
C THR A 18 -26.25 -41.68 32.02
N SER A 19 -25.64 -41.97 33.11
CA SER A 19 -24.23 -42.03 33.42
C SER A 19 -23.59 -43.26 32.75
N GLY A 20 -22.38 -43.14 32.25
CA GLY A 20 -21.53 -44.24 31.79
C GLY A 20 -20.06 -43.93 32.06
N THR A 21 -19.59 -44.52 33.14
CA THR A 21 -18.19 -44.60 33.60
C THR A 21 -17.43 -45.69 32.83
N GLY A 22 -16.15 -45.43 32.59
CA GLY A 22 -15.16 -46.48 32.20
C GLY A 22 -13.83 -45.83 31.83
N LYS A 23 -12.90 -45.71 32.78
CA LYS A 23 -11.64 -46.48 32.99
C LYS A 23 -10.90 -46.70 31.67
N GLY A 24 -9.69 -46.22 31.42
CA GLY A 24 -8.49 -46.35 32.21
C GLY A 24 -7.46 -47.06 31.34
N GLY A 25 -6.28 -46.48 31.12
CA GLY A 25 -5.20 -47.12 30.39
C GLY A 25 -3.95 -46.25 30.36
N ALA A 26 -3.13 -46.40 31.38
CA ALA A 26 -1.78 -45.84 31.45
C ALA A 26 -0.77 -46.90 30.99
N ALA A 27 0.20 -46.50 30.18
CA ALA A 27 1.50 -47.17 30.07
C ALA A 27 2.50 -46.09 29.58
N LYS A 28 3.41 -45.60 30.48
CA LYS A 28 4.79 -46.10 30.68
C LYS A 28 5.48 -46.31 29.33
N GLY A 29 6.48 -45.54 28.91
CA GLY A 29 7.71 -45.22 29.58
C GLY A 29 8.86 -45.81 28.79
N SER A 30 9.83 -45.06 28.37
CA SER A 30 11.22 -45.44 28.49
C SER A 30 12.13 -44.33 28.00
N ALA A 31 13.00 -43.99 28.90
CA ALA A 31 14.17 -43.15 28.67
C ALA A 31 15.29 -44.04 28.10
N ALA A 32 16.09 -43.48 27.22
CA ALA A 32 17.43 -43.97 26.98
C ALA A 32 18.40 -42.80 26.89
N LYS A 33 19.34 -42.84 27.80
CA LYS A 33 20.56 -42.08 27.95
C LYS A 33 21.60 -42.52 26.90
N GLY A 34 22.51 -41.58 26.59
CA GLY A 34 23.84 -41.81 26.06
C GLY A 34 24.28 -40.52 25.39
N GLY A 35 25.26 -39.75 25.85
CA GLY A 35 26.49 -40.02 26.55
C GLY A 35 27.66 -39.96 25.57
N GLY A 36 28.54 -38.91 25.71
CA GLY A 36 29.84 -38.84 25.04
C GLY A 36 30.08 -37.43 24.49
N SER A 37 30.71 -36.48 25.25
CA SER A 37 32.10 -36.28 25.61
C SER A 37 33.10 -36.20 24.43
N GLY A 38 33.76 -35.06 24.33
CA GLY A 38 35.01 -34.94 23.54
C GLY A 38 35.28 -33.51 23.11
N THR A 39 35.84 -32.75 23.98
CA THR A 39 37.19 -32.14 24.08
C THR A 39 37.57 -31.07 23.05
N ARG A 40 37.76 -29.85 23.55
CA ARG A 40 38.76 -28.87 23.09
C ARG A 40 40.17 -29.43 23.45
N PRO A 41 41.32 -28.95 22.94
CA PRO A 41 41.73 -27.57 22.71
C PRO A 41 42.68 -27.37 21.52
N GLY A 42 43.15 -26.13 21.30
CA GLY A 42 44.31 -25.87 20.48
C GLY A 42 44.50 -24.43 20.07
N SER A 43 45.15 -23.69 20.94
CA SER A 43 45.75 -22.38 20.72
C SER A 43 47.01 -22.44 19.88
N ALA A 44 47.26 -21.47 19.02
CA ALA A 44 48.62 -20.99 18.64
C ALA A 44 48.49 -19.57 18.09
N LYS A 45 48.95 -18.70 18.77
CA LYS A 45 49.92 -17.61 18.76
C LYS A 45 50.73 -17.52 17.46
N GLY A 46 50.74 -16.33 16.89
CA GLY A 46 51.67 -15.90 15.86
C GLY A 46 51.77 -14.38 15.87
N THR A 47 52.74 -13.92 16.62
CA THR A 47 53.27 -12.57 16.72
C THR A 47 54.04 -12.16 15.47
N GLY A 48 53.93 -10.90 15.06
CA GLY A 48 54.76 -10.30 14.03
C GLY A 48 54.58 -8.78 13.98
N SER A 49 55.41 -8.13 14.80
CA SER A 49 55.66 -6.69 14.89
C SER A 49 56.57 -6.22 13.77
N MET A 50 56.42 -4.97 13.35
CA MET A 50 57.44 -3.94 13.09
C MET A 50 56.87 -2.93 12.11
N ALA A 51 56.58 -1.71 12.47
CA ALA A 51 57.45 -0.57 12.70
C ALA A 51 58.05 0.02 11.38
N GLY A 52 57.72 1.27 11.11
CA GLY A 52 58.39 2.08 10.10
C GLY A 52 57.56 3.32 9.70
N GLY A 53 57.66 4.39 10.44
CA GLY A 53 57.30 5.73 9.98
C GLY A 53 58.52 6.45 9.36
N PRO A 54 58.60 7.76 9.32
CA PRO A 54 57.90 8.69 8.42
C PRO A 54 58.92 9.50 7.56
N ARG A 55 58.46 10.38 6.65
CA ARG A 55 59.10 11.62 6.17
C ARG A 55 58.41 12.13 4.91
N SER A 56 57.82 13.28 5.03
CA SER A 56 58.33 14.65 4.80
C SER A 56 58.37 15.08 3.34
N GLY A 57 57.63 16.16 3.06
CA GLY A 57 58.22 17.33 2.48
C GLY A 57 57.84 17.62 1.03
N GLY A 58 57.29 18.79 0.79
CA GLY A 58 57.29 19.39 -0.52
C GLY A 58 56.20 20.44 -0.74
N ALA A 59 56.33 21.57 -0.11
CA ALA A 59 55.70 22.82 -0.53
C ALA A 59 56.38 23.40 -1.76
N ARG A 60 55.64 24.01 -2.66
CA ARG A 60 55.98 25.12 -3.56
C ARG A 60 54.68 25.66 -4.11
N ASP A 61 54.20 26.74 -3.62
CA ASP A 61 54.39 28.14 -4.04
C ASP A 61 54.49 28.34 -5.56
N SER A 62 53.55 29.10 -6.08
CA SER A 62 53.80 30.38 -6.79
C SER A 62 52.58 30.77 -7.65
N VAL A 63 52.07 31.87 -7.34
CA VAL A 63 52.15 33.24 -7.94
C VAL A 63 50.93 33.58 -8.80
N SER A 64 50.23 34.49 -8.22
CA SER A 64 49.37 35.56 -8.76
C SER A 64 49.64 36.00 -10.20
N ARG A 65 48.54 36.33 -10.91
CA ARG A 65 48.50 37.53 -11.78
C ARG A 65 47.10 38.14 -11.82
N THR A 66 47.01 39.29 -11.23
CA THR A 66 46.06 40.35 -11.40
C THR A 66 46.04 40.89 -12.84
N ALA A 67 44.87 41.12 -13.37
CA ALA A 67 44.67 42.17 -14.38
C ALA A 67 43.29 42.80 -14.20
N SER A 68 43.33 43.96 -13.69
CA SER A 68 42.28 44.99 -13.70
C SER A 68 41.95 45.45 -15.12
N ASN A 69 40.71 45.61 -15.47
CA ASN A 69 40.38 46.71 -16.35
C ASN A 69 39.04 47.38 -15.99
N ARG A 70 39.12 48.69 -16.00
CA ARG A 70 38.12 49.71 -15.57
C ARG A 70 37.11 50.00 -16.67
N GLY A 71 35.88 50.32 -16.23
CA GLY A 71 35.18 51.49 -16.74
C GLY A 71 34.12 51.28 -17.77
N ALA A 72 32.91 51.54 -17.39
CA ALA A 72 32.11 52.62 -18.02
C ALA A 72 30.71 52.69 -17.41
N THR A 73 30.45 53.82 -16.80
CA THR A 73 29.17 54.36 -16.38
C THR A 73 28.20 54.51 -17.54
N GLY A 74 26.95 54.16 -17.35
CA GLY A 74 25.86 54.39 -18.28
C GLY A 74 24.50 54.33 -17.58
N SER A 75 24.18 55.47 -16.98
CA SER A 75 22.82 55.76 -16.48
C SER A 75 21.83 55.83 -17.64
N ARG A 76 20.73 55.07 -17.55
CA ARG A 76 19.51 55.36 -18.33
C ARG A 76 18.25 55.15 -17.52
N GLN A 77 17.64 56.25 -17.32
CA GLN A 77 16.30 56.69 -16.98
C GLN A 77 15.17 55.68 -16.99
N TYR A 78 14.42 55.72 -15.90
CA TYR A 78 13.04 55.24 -15.78
C TYR A 78 12.14 55.87 -16.85
N ALA A 79 11.40 55.03 -17.54
CA ALA A 79 10.19 55.42 -18.25
C ALA A 79 9.07 54.40 -17.89
N SER A 80 8.17 54.90 -17.07
CA SER A 80 6.86 54.31 -16.80
C SER A 80 6.01 54.32 -18.07
N ARG A 81 5.56 53.19 -18.53
CA ARG A 81 4.38 53.10 -19.40
C ARG A 81 3.53 51.91 -18.94
N GLY A 82 2.38 52.26 -18.35
CA GLY A 82 1.27 51.35 -18.16
C GLY A 82 0.72 50.93 -19.51
N ALA A 83 0.48 49.62 -19.66
CA ALA A 83 -0.34 49.11 -20.74
C ALA A 83 -1.15 47.96 -20.16
N GLY A 84 -2.44 48.02 -20.35
CA GLY A 84 -3.49 47.16 -19.82
C GLY A 84 -3.30 45.67 -20.18
N ARG A 85 -3.54 44.84 -19.21
CA ARG A 85 -3.74 43.41 -19.39
C ARG A 85 -5.10 43.18 -20.03
N THR A 86 -5.13 43.13 -21.36
CA THR A 86 -6.22 42.47 -22.06
C THR A 86 -6.09 40.97 -21.87
N GLY A 87 -7.08 40.37 -21.25
CA GLY A 87 -7.19 38.91 -21.09
C GLY A 87 -7.15 38.24 -22.47
N ARG A 88 -6.13 37.42 -22.71
CA ARG A 88 -6.16 36.43 -23.79
C ARG A 88 -7.20 35.38 -23.45
N ILE A 89 -8.29 35.42 -24.17
CA ILE A 89 -9.23 34.32 -24.28
C ILE A 89 -8.44 33.20 -24.99
N ALA A 90 -8.23 32.11 -24.31
CA ALA A 90 -7.60 30.91 -24.88
C ALA A 90 -8.50 30.40 -26.00
N GLY A 91 -7.97 30.40 -27.23
CA GLY A 91 -8.65 29.80 -28.40
C GLY A 91 -8.63 28.26 -28.33
N PRO A 92 -9.49 27.57 -29.12
CA PRO A 92 -9.62 26.11 -29.09
C PRO A 92 -8.47 25.43 -29.83
N GLY A 93 -7.25 25.59 -29.36
CA GLY A 93 -6.04 25.10 -30.03
C GLY A 93 -5.00 24.42 -29.12
N ASP A 94 -5.22 24.39 -27.80
CA ASP A 94 -4.18 23.98 -26.82
C ASP A 94 -4.37 22.56 -26.27
N GLU A 95 -5.17 21.73 -26.91
CA GLU A 95 -5.36 20.33 -26.51
C GLU A 95 -4.22 19.39 -26.93
N ARG A 96 -3.29 19.83 -27.76
CA ARG A 96 -2.21 18.98 -28.30
C ARG A 96 -0.97 18.88 -27.41
N ASN A 97 -0.92 19.55 -26.28
CA ASN A 97 0.25 19.57 -25.41
C ASN A 97 -0.08 19.25 -23.94
N ARG A 98 -1.18 18.56 -23.68
CA ARG A 98 -1.33 17.91 -22.37
C ARG A 98 -0.31 16.76 -22.32
N PRO A 99 0.54 16.69 -21.28
CA PRO A 99 1.34 15.52 -21.04
C PRO A 99 0.39 14.31 -21.07
N VAL A 100 0.69 13.33 -21.91
CA VAL A 100 -0.06 12.07 -21.92
C VAL A 100 0.08 11.52 -20.52
N ASP A 101 -0.96 11.64 -19.73
CA ASP A 101 -0.99 11.14 -18.36
C ASP A 101 -0.69 9.65 -18.42
N LYS A 102 0.40 9.23 -17.80
CA LYS A 102 0.73 7.82 -17.72
C LYS A 102 -0.42 7.12 -17.02
N PRO A 103 -0.96 6.04 -17.59
CA PRO A 103 -2.04 5.30 -16.94
C PRO A 103 -1.60 4.83 -15.56
N LEU A 104 -2.55 4.64 -14.65
CA LEU A 104 -2.31 4.18 -13.28
C LEU A 104 -1.52 2.86 -13.24
N GLY A 105 -1.53 2.11 -14.34
CA GLY A 105 -0.85 0.83 -14.51
C GLY A 105 -1.83 -0.34 -14.47
N GLY A 106 -1.32 -1.53 -14.14
CA GLY A 106 -2.14 -2.72 -13.97
C GLY A 106 -2.43 -3.49 -15.27
N GLU A 107 -1.77 -3.17 -16.39
CA GLU A 107 -1.98 -3.87 -17.68
C GLU A 107 -1.50 -5.33 -17.62
N GLN A 108 -0.49 -5.62 -16.82
CA GLN A 108 -0.05 -6.98 -16.54
C GLN A 108 -0.30 -7.30 -15.08
N VAL A 109 -1.04 -8.36 -14.83
CA VAL A 109 -1.40 -8.85 -13.49
C VAL A 109 -0.79 -10.23 -13.29
N GLU A 110 -0.11 -10.43 -12.16
CA GLU A 110 0.64 -11.64 -11.83
C GLU A 110 0.24 -12.18 -10.48
N GLY A 111 0.30 -13.51 -10.36
CA GLY A 111 -0.05 -14.20 -9.14
C GLY A 111 -1.52 -14.62 -9.06
N ARG A 112 -1.73 -15.77 -8.45
CA ARG A 112 -3.01 -16.50 -8.47
C ARG A 112 -4.17 -15.66 -7.95
N GLN A 113 -4.03 -15.05 -6.77
CA GLN A 113 -5.11 -14.25 -6.18
C GLN A 113 -5.37 -12.98 -6.98
N ALA A 114 -4.32 -12.29 -7.44
CA ALA A 114 -4.49 -11.06 -8.21
C ALA A 114 -5.21 -11.31 -9.54
N VAL A 115 -4.86 -12.38 -10.27
CA VAL A 115 -5.54 -12.76 -11.51
C VAL A 115 -6.96 -13.23 -11.25
N ARG A 116 -7.20 -14.00 -10.18
CA ARG A 116 -8.53 -14.43 -9.79
C ARG A 116 -9.43 -13.23 -9.50
N GLU A 117 -8.96 -12.28 -8.69
CA GLU A 117 -9.72 -11.08 -8.36
C GLU A 117 -9.95 -10.17 -9.57
N LEU A 118 -8.97 -10.03 -10.48
CA LEU A 118 -9.14 -9.33 -11.75
C LEU A 118 -10.34 -9.91 -12.56
N LEU A 119 -10.41 -11.23 -12.67
CA LEU A 119 -11.48 -11.90 -13.39
C LEU A 119 -12.82 -11.73 -12.67
N ILE A 120 -12.89 -11.97 -11.36
CA ILE A 120 -14.13 -11.88 -10.57
C ILE A 120 -14.67 -10.44 -10.55
N ALA A 121 -13.79 -9.45 -10.38
CA ALA A 121 -14.20 -8.04 -10.38
C ALA A 121 -14.88 -7.62 -11.69
N GLY A 122 -14.42 -8.14 -12.82
CA GLY A 122 -15.02 -7.89 -14.14
C GLY A 122 -15.11 -6.41 -14.54
N LYS A 123 -14.34 -5.53 -13.88
CA LYS A 123 -14.42 -4.07 -14.06
C LYS A 123 -13.69 -3.56 -15.29
N ARG A 124 -12.78 -4.35 -15.83
CA ARG A 124 -11.98 -3.99 -17.00
C ARG A 124 -11.78 -5.17 -17.93
N ARG A 125 -11.54 -4.89 -19.20
CA ARG A 125 -11.37 -5.92 -20.22
C ARG A 125 -10.08 -6.70 -19.96
N VAL A 126 -10.20 -8.02 -19.80
CA VAL A 126 -9.07 -8.95 -19.80
C VAL A 126 -8.88 -9.46 -21.23
N HIS A 127 -7.67 -9.34 -21.75
CA HIS A 127 -7.33 -9.72 -23.11
C HIS A 127 -6.96 -11.19 -23.22
N GLU A 128 -6.14 -11.66 -22.27
CA GLU A 128 -5.58 -13.00 -22.26
C GLU A 128 -5.10 -13.40 -20.87
N VAL A 129 -5.19 -14.67 -20.53
CA VAL A 129 -4.63 -15.27 -19.33
C VAL A 129 -3.64 -16.36 -19.74
N TRP A 130 -2.40 -16.28 -19.25
CA TRP A 130 -1.40 -17.31 -19.44
C TRP A 130 -1.31 -18.18 -18.20
N VAL A 131 -1.31 -19.51 -18.40
CA VAL A 131 -1.15 -20.50 -17.32
C VAL A 131 0.02 -21.42 -17.65
N SER A 132 0.84 -21.74 -16.65
CA SER A 132 1.92 -22.70 -16.84
C SER A 132 1.40 -24.11 -16.95
N VAL A 133 2.01 -24.92 -17.81
CA VAL A 133 1.62 -26.31 -18.09
C VAL A 133 2.22 -27.28 -17.06
N GLU A 134 3.13 -26.80 -16.22
CA GLU A 134 3.75 -27.65 -15.21
C GLU A 134 2.76 -27.98 -14.12
N LEU A 135 2.62 -29.28 -13.90
CA LEU A 135 1.91 -29.86 -12.77
C LEU A 135 2.68 -29.52 -11.49
N ASP A 136 2.03 -29.54 -10.34
CA ASP A 136 2.73 -29.51 -9.06
C ASP A 136 3.69 -30.72 -8.95
N ASP A 137 4.55 -30.74 -7.93
CA ASP A 137 5.53 -31.84 -7.72
C ASP A 137 4.85 -33.22 -7.52
N GLU A 138 3.53 -33.24 -7.34
CA GLU A 138 2.70 -34.43 -7.16
C GLU A 138 1.94 -34.84 -8.44
N GLY A 139 2.07 -34.06 -9.54
CA GLY A 139 1.43 -34.35 -10.83
C GLY A 139 -0.05 -34.01 -10.91
N ASN A 140 -0.60 -33.29 -9.92
CA ASN A 140 -1.98 -32.84 -9.93
C ASN A 140 -2.12 -31.46 -10.58
N PRO A 141 -3.19 -31.21 -11.35
CA PRO A 141 -3.52 -29.83 -11.74
C PRO A 141 -3.76 -29.05 -10.46
N ASN A 142 -3.02 -27.96 -10.31
CA ASN A 142 -3.16 -27.08 -9.14
C ASN A 142 -4.59 -26.52 -9.12
N GLU A 143 -5.40 -26.92 -8.14
CA GLU A 143 -6.83 -26.57 -8.04
C GLU A 143 -7.09 -25.06 -8.22
N VAL A 144 -6.20 -24.22 -7.65
CA VAL A 144 -6.29 -22.76 -7.78
C VAL A 144 -6.11 -22.28 -9.23
N LEU A 145 -5.33 -23.00 -10.05
CA LEU A 145 -5.21 -22.68 -11.48
C LEU A 145 -6.43 -23.19 -12.25
N GLY A 146 -7.04 -24.31 -11.83
CA GLY A 146 -8.30 -24.81 -12.36
C GLY A 146 -9.40 -23.77 -12.22
N ASP A 147 -9.60 -23.21 -11.03
CA ASP A 147 -10.56 -22.13 -10.76
C ASP A 147 -10.37 -20.94 -11.70
N ILE A 148 -9.12 -20.49 -11.89
CA ILE A 148 -8.82 -19.35 -12.77
C ILE A 148 -9.18 -19.65 -14.22
N VAL A 149 -8.86 -20.86 -14.68
CA VAL A 149 -9.19 -21.32 -16.05
C VAL A 149 -10.70 -21.37 -16.25
N ASP A 150 -11.44 -21.91 -15.28
CA ASP A 150 -12.90 -22.02 -15.34
C ASP A 150 -13.58 -20.64 -15.33
N ILE A 151 -13.12 -19.72 -14.48
CA ILE A 151 -13.62 -18.34 -14.47
C ILE A 151 -13.32 -17.66 -15.82
N ALA A 152 -12.09 -17.77 -16.32
CA ALA A 152 -11.70 -17.18 -17.60
C ALA A 152 -12.53 -17.71 -18.76
N ASN A 153 -12.76 -19.04 -18.83
CA ASN A 153 -13.60 -19.66 -19.83
C ASN A 153 -15.05 -19.18 -19.75
N THR A 154 -15.61 -19.08 -18.53
CA THR A 154 -16.96 -18.56 -18.29
C THR A 154 -17.09 -17.11 -18.80
N MET A 155 -16.05 -16.30 -18.61
CA MET A 155 -15.98 -14.92 -19.06
C MET A 155 -15.57 -14.79 -20.54
N ARG A 156 -15.35 -15.91 -21.26
CA ARG A 156 -14.86 -15.95 -22.65
C ARG A 156 -13.53 -15.23 -22.85
N VAL A 157 -12.67 -15.28 -21.85
CA VAL A 157 -11.29 -14.78 -21.94
C VAL A 157 -10.39 -15.87 -22.47
N THR A 158 -9.54 -15.53 -23.41
CA THR A 158 -8.58 -16.48 -24.00
C THR A 158 -7.60 -16.97 -22.94
N VAL A 159 -7.48 -18.30 -22.79
CA VAL A 159 -6.50 -18.93 -21.91
C VAL A 159 -5.42 -19.60 -22.75
N THR A 160 -4.19 -19.15 -22.59
CA THR A 160 -3.02 -19.70 -23.29
C THR A 160 -2.15 -20.50 -22.33
N LYS A 161 -1.99 -21.79 -22.63
CA LYS A 161 -1.08 -22.68 -21.91
C LYS A 161 0.34 -22.46 -22.40
N VAL A 162 1.26 -22.13 -21.51
CA VAL A 162 2.66 -21.84 -21.84
C VAL A 162 3.62 -22.64 -20.96
N ALA A 163 4.82 -22.92 -21.48
CA ALA A 163 5.88 -23.50 -20.65
C ALA A 163 6.27 -22.53 -19.53
N ARG A 164 6.56 -23.05 -18.34
CA ARG A 164 6.94 -22.29 -17.14
C ARG A 164 8.03 -21.27 -17.44
N LYS A 165 9.09 -21.68 -18.13
CA LYS A 165 10.20 -20.81 -18.51
C LYS A 165 9.75 -19.59 -19.32
N ARG A 166 8.80 -19.75 -20.25
CA ARG A 166 8.25 -18.64 -21.04
C ARG A 166 7.43 -17.68 -20.18
N LEU A 167 6.64 -18.22 -19.26
CA LEU A 167 5.87 -17.42 -18.30
C LEU A 167 6.79 -16.60 -17.41
N ASP A 168 7.82 -17.23 -16.83
CA ASP A 168 8.79 -16.57 -15.94
C ASP A 168 9.61 -15.49 -16.70
N GLN A 169 9.90 -15.67 -18.00
CA GLN A 169 10.55 -14.65 -18.83
C GLN A 169 9.65 -13.42 -19.10
N GLN A 170 8.34 -13.62 -19.14
CA GLN A 170 7.37 -12.53 -19.34
C GLN A 170 7.03 -11.83 -18.02
N ALA A 171 7.24 -12.48 -16.89
CA ALA A 171 6.96 -11.94 -15.58
C ALA A 171 7.80 -10.70 -15.25
N ARG A 172 7.21 -9.74 -14.57
CA ARG A 172 7.80 -8.48 -14.09
C ARG A 172 7.86 -8.42 -12.57
N SER A 173 7.28 -9.41 -11.89
CA SER A 173 7.40 -9.60 -10.45
C SER A 173 8.15 -10.90 -10.14
N GLU A 174 8.71 -10.99 -8.96
CA GLU A 174 9.26 -12.25 -8.46
C GLU A 174 8.14 -13.26 -8.23
N ALA A 175 8.38 -14.54 -8.59
CA ALA A 175 7.48 -15.67 -8.39
C ALA A 175 6.04 -15.41 -8.90
N PRO A 176 5.77 -15.42 -10.22
CA PRO A 176 4.45 -15.17 -10.82
C PRO A 176 3.41 -16.25 -10.51
N GLN A 177 3.79 -17.30 -9.78
CA GLN A 177 2.92 -18.40 -9.32
C GLN A 177 2.22 -19.16 -10.45
N GLY A 178 2.85 -19.24 -11.62
CA GLY A 178 2.36 -19.99 -12.76
C GLY A 178 1.20 -19.35 -13.52
N VAL A 179 0.88 -18.07 -13.27
CA VAL A 179 -0.20 -17.37 -13.95
C VAL A 179 0.12 -15.89 -14.18
N LEU A 180 -0.23 -15.42 -15.40
CA LEU A 180 -0.22 -14.01 -15.81
C LEU A 180 -1.56 -13.67 -16.46
N ALA A 181 -1.99 -12.42 -16.37
CA ALA A 181 -3.09 -11.90 -17.16
C ALA A 181 -2.71 -10.55 -17.77
N PHE A 182 -3.21 -10.30 -18.98
CA PHE A 182 -3.10 -9.03 -19.68
C PHE A 182 -4.49 -8.39 -19.73
N ALA A 183 -4.59 -7.16 -19.27
CA ALA A 183 -5.86 -6.46 -19.19
C ALA A 183 -5.73 -4.99 -19.62
N ALA A 184 -6.86 -4.32 -19.86
CA ALA A 184 -6.88 -2.87 -19.98
C ALA A 184 -6.32 -2.22 -18.72
N PRO A 185 -5.69 -1.03 -18.78
CA PRO A 185 -5.14 -0.36 -17.61
C PRO A 185 -6.22 -0.05 -16.57
N LEU A 186 -5.81 0.07 -15.31
CA LEU A 186 -6.67 0.56 -14.25
C LEU A 186 -7.08 2.01 -14.53
N GLN A 187 -8.32 2.31 -14.28
CA GLN A 187 -8.84 3.67 -14.45
C GLN A 187 -8.67 4.47 -13.17
N GLU A 188 -8.18 5.70 -13.31
CA GLU A 188 -8.13 6.65 -12.22
C GLU A 188 -9.56 7.08 -11.85
N THR A 189 -9.79 7.25 -10.56
CA THR A 189 -11.03 7.83 -10.04
C THR A 189 -10.82 9.31 -9.76
N GLU A 190 -11.73 10.15 -10.19
CA GLU A 190 -11.68 11.57 -9.85
C GLU A 190 -11.78 11.78 -8.33
N LEU A 191 -10.91 12.64 -7.77
CA LEU A 191 -10.93 12.93 -6.33
C LEU A 191 -12.32 13.38 -5.87
N SER A 192 -13.01 14.21 -6.65
CA SER A 192 -14.37 14.68 -6.37
C SER A 192 -15.38 13.54 -6.13
N THR A 193 -15.23 12.43 -6.85
CA THR A 193 -16.06 11.24 -6.68
C THR A 193 -15.82 10.58 -5.32
N LEU A 194 -14.56 10.57 -4.85
CA LEU A 194 -14.21 9.99 -3.55
C LEU A 194 -14.71 10.84 -2.36
N LEU A 195 -14.88 12.15 -2.56
CA LEU A 195 -15.37 13.06 -1.53
C LEU A 195 -16.89 12.95 -1.30
N THR A 196 -17.59 12.29 -2.20
CA THR A 196 -19.04 12.19 -2.14
C THR A 196 -19.47 11.04 -1.21
N ARG A 197 -20.40 11.35 -0.30
CA ARG A 197 -21.01 10.35 0.58
C ARG A 197 -21.76 9.29 -0.24
N LYS A 198 -21.53 8.02 0.07
CA LYS A 198 -22.22 6.89 -0.56
C LYS A 198 -23.35 6.38 0.35
N GLY A 199 -24.57 6.79 0.08
CA GLY A 199 -25.73 6.43 0.90
C GLY A 199 -25.60 6.99 2.33
N SER A 200 -25.73 6.13 3.33
CA SER A 200 -25.58 6.50 4.75
C SER A 200 -24.12 6.54 5.23
N ARG A 201 -23.17 5.99 4.45
CA ARG A 201 -21.77 5.87 4.87
C ARG A 201 -21.01 7.16 4.62
N GLN A 202 -20.35 7.66 5.66
CA GLN A 202 -19.43 8.78 5.58
C GLN A 202 -18.16 8.38 4.79
N PRO A 203 -17.51 9.31 4.06
CA PRO A 203 -16.28 9.03 3.36
C PRO A 203 -15.20 8.46 4.27
N PHE A 204 -14.52 7.41 3.79
CA PHE A 204 -13.35 6.82 4.44
C PHE A 204 -12.23 6.70 3.40
N LEU A 205 -11.27 7.58 3.51
CA LEU A 205 -10.19 7.73 2.56
C LEU A 205 -8.83 7.45 3.20
N VAL A 206 -7.88 7.06 2.38
CA VAL A 206 -6.47 6.99 2.74
C VAL A 206 -5.66 7.80 1.74
N ALA A 207 -4.79 8.67 2.22
CA ALA A 207 -3.85 9.43 1.39
C ALA A 207 -2.43 8.96 1.70
N VAL A 208 -1.58 8.84 0.67
CA VAL A 208 -0.25 8.26 0.80
C VAL A 208 0.79 9.32 0.43
N ASP A 209 1.69 9.67 1.36
CA ASP A 209 2.73 10.66 1.18
C ASP A 209 4.11 9.99 1.04
N GLY A 210 4.53 9.75 -0.19
CA GLY A 210 5.90 9.31 -0.47
C GLY A 210 6.19 7.82 -0.27
N VAL A 211 5.19 6.95 -0.25
CA VAL A 211 5.40 5.50 -0.27
C VAL A 211 5.86 5.07 -1.66
N THR A 212 7.11 4.62 -1.77
CA THR A 212 7.77 4.29 -3.04
C THR A 212 7.99 2.79 -3.23
N ASP A 213 7.91 1.99 -2.17
CA ASP A 213 8.04 0.54 -2.24
C ASP A 213 6.76 -0.12 -2.75
N PRO A 214 6.83 -0.93 -3.83
CA PRO A 214 5.65 -1.60 -4.40
C PRO A 214 5.00 -2.60 -3.45
N GLY A 215 5.80 -3.30 -2.63
CA GLY A 215 5.29 -4.27 -1.65
C GLY A 215 4.46 -3.57 -0.58
N ASN A 216 4.97 -2.45 -0.05
CA ASN A 216 4.28 -1.65 0.96
C ASN A 216 2.98 -1.06 0.42
N LEU A 217 2.99 -0.51 -0.82
CA LEU A 217 1.76 0.00 -1.43
C LEU A 217 0.73 -1.11 -1.64
N GLY A 218 1.16 -2.27 -2.12
CA GLY A 218 0.26 -3.41 -2.32
C GLY A 218 -0.37 -3.91 -1.01
N ALA A 219 0.45 -4.09 0.03
CA ALA A 219 -0.03 -4.50 1.36
C ALA A 219 -0.99 -3.46 1.97
N LEU A 220 -0.69 -2.16 1.81
CA LEU A 220 -1.56 -1.07 2.23
C LEU A 220 -2.93 -1.14 1.52
N LEU A 221 -2.95 -1.29 0.19
CA LEU A 221 -4.19 -1.40 -0.58
C LEU A 221 -5.03 -2.61 -0.15
N ARG A 222 -4.39 -3.73 0.17
CA ARG A 222 -5.08 -4.91 0.71
C ARG A 222 -5.72 -4.63 2.07
N CYS A 223 -5.04 -3.91 2.95
CA CYS A 223 -5.60 -3.49 4.24
C CYS A 223 -6.77 -2.50 4.03
N CYS A 224 -6.64 -1.58 3.08
CA CYS A 224 -7.70 -0.63 2.73
C CYS A 224 -8.98 -1.34 2.26
N ASP A 225 -8.84 -2.35 1.39
CA ASP A 225 -9.98 -3.15 0.93
C ASP A 225 -10.65 -3.86 2.11
N GLY A 226 -9.86 -4.58 2.92
CA GLY A 226 -10.36 -5.31 4.08
C GLY A 226 -11.04 -4.45 5.14
N ALA A 227 -10.62 -3.20 5.30
CA ALA A 227 -11.21 -2.24 6.24
C ALA A 227 -12.38 -1.43 5.66
N GLY A 228 -12.73 -1.61 4.38
CA GLY A 228 -13.81 -0.90 3.71
C GLY A 228 -13.47 0.56 3.38
N VAL A 229 -12.20 0.88 3.14
CA VAL A 229 -11.76 2.19 2.63
C VAL A 229 -12.40 2.44 1.26
N GLN A 230 -13.02 3.61 1.09
CA GLN A 230 -13.78 3.94 -0.12
C GLN A 230 -12.92 4.49 -1.25
N GLY A 231 -11.69 4.89 -0.94
CA GLY A 231 -10.73 5.33 -1.94
C GLY A 231 -9.37 5.70 -1.38
N VAL A 232 -8.36 5.57 -2.24
CA VAL A 232 -6.96 5.90 -1.92
C VAL A 232 -6.51 7.06 -2.80
N VAL A 233 -5.84 8.05 -2.21
CA VAL A 233 -5.31 9.24 -2.89
C VAL A 233 -3.79 9.09 -3.01
N LEU A 234 -3.31 9.06 -4.24
CA LEU A 234 -1.90 8.90 -4.58
C LEU A 234 -1.36 10.17 -5.24
N PRO A 235 -0.20 10.69 -4.84
CA PRO A 235 0.42 11.78 -5.57
C PRO A 235 0.98 11.27 -6.91
N ARG A 236 0.86 12.06 -7.99
CA ARG A 236 1.39 11.74 -9.32
C ARG A 236 2.92 11.58 -9.33
N HIS A 237 3.59 12.34 -8.50
CA HIS A 237 5.03 12.30 -8.34
C HIS A 237 5.40 11.69 -6.99
N ARG A 238 6.50 10.93 -6.94
CA ARG A 238 6.98 10.22 -5.73
C ARG A 238 6.00 9.15 -5.21
N ALA A 239 5.21 8.57 -6.09
CA ALA A 239 4.40 7.41 -5.79
C ALA A 239 4.69 6.28 -6.78
N VAL A 240 4.49 5.07 -6.33
CA VAL A 240 4.57 3.89 -7.19
C VAL A 240 3.28 3.79 -8.01
N HIS A 241 3.42 3.56 -9.32
CA HIS A 241 2.32 3.12 -10.16
C HIS A 241 1.93 1.68 -9.81
N VAL A 242 0.72 1.27 -10.18
CA VAL A 242 0.28 -0.12 -9.96
C VAL A 242 1.02 -1.05 -10.91
N THR A 243 2.17 -1.52 -10.45
CA THR A 243 2.99 -2.55 -11.13
C THR A 243 2.44 -3.94 -10.84
N PRO A 244 2.87 -5.00 -11.56
CA PRO A 244 2.54 -6.38 -11.23
C PRO A 244 2.90 -6.75 -9.78
N THR A 245 4.00 -6.23 -9.26
CA THR A 245 4.40 -6.41 -7.85
C THR A 245 3.37 -5.82 -6.89
N VAL A 246 2.85 -4.61 -7.17
CA VAL A 246 1.79 -3.99 -6.36
C VAL A 246 0.52 -4.83 -6.42
N ALA A 247 0.05 -5.21 -7.62
CA ALA A 247 -1.18 -6.00 -7.79
C ALA A 247 -1.09 -7.34 -7.06
N LYS A 248 0.07 -8.00 -7.13
CA LYS A 248 0.34 -9.26 -6.43
C LYS A 248 0.38 -9.09 -4.91
N ALA A 249 1.10 -8.09 -4.39
CA ALA A 249 1.16 -7.81 -2.96
C ALA A 249 -0.20 -7.41 -2.39
N ALA A 250 -1.01 -6.70 -3.19
CA ALA A 250 -2.39 -6.36 -2.87
C ALA A 250 -3.36 -7.55 -2.96
N ALA A 251 -2.91 -8.72 -3.45
CA ALA A 251 -3.75 -9.90 -3.68
C ALA A 251 -5.03 -9.56 -4.50
N GLY A 252 -4.93 -8.62 -5.45
CA GLY A 252 -6.03 -8.18 -6.29
C GLY A 252 -6.89 -7.06 -5.73
N ALA A 253 -6.65 -6.55 -4.52
CA ALA A 253 -7.39 -5.42 -3.95
C ALA A 253 -7.38 -4.16 -4.84
N VAL A 254 -6.40 -4.03 -5.73
CA VAL A 254 -6.34 -2.95 -6.74
C VAL A 254 -7.57 -2.91 -7.67
N GLU A 255 -8.29 -4.01 -7.82
CA GLU A 255 -9.51 -4.09 -8.62
C GLU A 255 -10.74 -3.55 -7.86
N HIS A 256 -10.66 -3.49 -6.54
CA HIS A 256 -11.78 -3.14 -5.67
C HIS A 256 -11.68 -1.73 -5.10
N VAL A 257 -10.47 -1.30 -4.74
CA VAL A 257 -10.20 0.00 -4.11
C VAL A 257 -10.03 1.09 -5.18
N PRO A 258 -10.94 2.07 -5.27
CA PRO A 258 -10.79 3.21 -6.17
C PRO A 258 -9.56 4.04 -5.81
N MET A 259 -8.80 4.47 -6.83
CA MET A 259 -7.59 5.27 -6.63
C MET A 259 -7.68 6.59 -7.38
N ALA A 260 -7.46 7.69 -6.68
CA ALA A 260 -7.35 9.03 -7.26
C ALA A 260 -5.88 9.46 -7.32
N VAL A 261 -5.41 9.81 -8.52
CA VAL A 261 -4.05 10.34 -8.71
C VAL A 261 -4.10 11.87 -8.75
N VAL A 262 -3.38 12.52 -7.84
CA VAL A 262 -3.41 13.97 -7.68
C VAL A 262 -2.06 14.61 -8.01
N GLY A 263 -2.07 15.81 -8.58
CA GLY A 263 -0.83 16.52 -8.92
C GLY A 263 0.01 16.92 -7.70
N GLY A 264 -0.65 17.17 -6.55
CA GLY A 264 0.01 17.50 -5.29
C GLY A 264 -0.87 17.17 -4.10
N LEU A 265 -0.33 16.41 -3.15
CA LEU A 265 -1.07 15.94 -1.98
C LEU A 265 -1.56 17.08 -1.08
N PRO A 266 -0.77 18.13 -0.76
CA PRO A 266 -1.25 19.25 0.07
C PRO A 266 -2.49 19.96 -0.48
N ALA A 267 -2.59 20.12 -1.81
CA ALA A 267 -3.76 20.72 -2.45
C ALA A 267 -4.96 19.77 -2.44
N ALA A 268 -4.74 18.48 -2.59
CA ALA A 268 -5.79 17.47 -2.48
C ALA A 268 -6.36 17.41 -1.05
N LEU A 269 -5.50 17.44 -0.02
CA LEU A 269 -5.92 17.46 1.38
C LEU A 269 -6.75 18.72 1.71
N ALA A 270 -6.41 19.90 1.15
CA ALA A 270 -7.24 21.08 1.30
C ALA A 270 -8.66 20.88 0.76
N ARG A 271 -8.80 20.29 -0.45
CA ARG A 271 -10.11 19.96 -1.03
C ARG A 271 -10.87 18.91 -0.22
N ILE A 272 -10.19 17.94 0.38
CA ILE A 272 -10.78 16.94 1.27
C ILE A 272 -11.37 17.63 2.51
N LYS A 273 -10.65 18.58 3.12
CA LYS A 273 -11.11 19.38 4.26
C LYS A 273 -12.30 20.27 3.89
N GLU A 274 -12.26 20.94 2.74
CA GLU A 274 -13.35 21.76 2.22
C GLU A 274 -14.65 20.94 2.02
N ALA A 275 -14.52 19.64 1.76
CA ALA A 275 -15.64 18.70 1.69
C ALA A 275 -16.17 18.23 3.06
N GLY A 276 -15.62 18.75 4.17
CA GLY A 276 -16.03 18.38 5.53
C GLY A 276 -15.47 17.03 6.01
N ILE A 277 -14.37 16.55 5.42
CA ILE A 277 -13.71 15.31 5.78
C ILE A 277 -12.50 15.61 6.64
N TRP A 278 -12.42 15.02 7.83
CA TRP A 278 -11.30 15.14 8.74
C TRP A 278 -10.02 14.54 8.14
N VAL A 279 -8.93 15.28 8.18
CA VAL A 279 -7.62 14.83 7.70
C VAL A 279 -6.75 14.49 8.91
N VAL A 280 -6.49 13.21 9.13
CA VAL A 280 -5.73 12.68 10.26
C VAL A 280 -4.42 12.08 9.76
N GLY A 281 -3.31 12.70 10.11
CA GLY A 281 -1.97 12.25 9.75
C GLY A 281 -1.39 11.27 10.78
N LEU A 282 -0.71 10.23 10.30
CA LEU A 282 0.06 9.32 11.15
C LEU A 282 1.54 9.74 11.14
N ASP A 283 2.08 10.03 12.33
CA ASP A 283 3.46 10.46 12.51
C ASP A 283 3.90 10.10 13.94
N ASP A 284 5.16 9.74 14.15
CA ASP A 284 5.70 9.37 15.45
C ASP A 284 5.81 10.55 16.43
N ALA A 285 5.99 11.76 15.89
CA ALA A 285 6.03 13.00 16.65
C ALA A 285 4.62 13.62 16.81
N ALA A 286 3.72 12.90 17.48
CA ALA A 286 2.35 13.34 17.74
C ALA A 286 2.06 13.36 19.26
N ASP A 287 1.22 14.31 19.67
CA ASP A 287 0.77 14.45 21.06
C ASP A 287 -0.40 13.52 21.42
N ARG A 288 -1.05 12.93 20.39
CA ARG A 288 -2.19 12.02 20.54
C ARG A 288 -1.89 10.66 19.96
N THR A 289 -2.52 9.64 20.51
CA THR A 289 -2.43 8.29 19.97
C THR A 289 -3.54 8.00 18.95
N LEU A 290 -3.29 7.06 18.06
CA LEU A 290 -4.29 6.56 17.12
C LEU A 290 -5.58 6.10 17.82
N PHE A 291 -5.47 5.55 19.02
CA PHE A 291 -6.61 5.02 19.78
C PHE A 291 -7.49 6.11 20.41
N GLU A 292 -7.08 7.37 20.30
CA GLU A 292 -7.84 8.53 20.75
C GLU A 292 -8.62 9.24 19.64
N ILE A 293 -8.70 8.65 18.42
CA ILE A 293 -9.48 9.24 17.32
C ILE A 293 -10.99 9.26 17.60
N GLY A 294 -11.48 8.33 18.44
CA GLY A 294 -12.85 8.33 18.98
C GLY A 294 -13.93 8.56 17.90
N ASP A 295 -14.78 9.55 18.15
CA ASP A 295 -15.93 9.86 17.30
C ASP A 295 -15.54 10.35 15.89
N LEU A 296 -14.30 10.84 15.70
CA LEU A 296 -13.83 11.21 14.36
C LEU A 296 -13.84 10.03 13.39
N ALA A 297 -13.70 8.81 13.89
CA ALA A 297 -13.68 7.61 13.07
C ALA A 297 -15.04 7.34 12.37
N VAL A 298 -16.16 7.75 12.95
CA VAL A 298 -17.50 7.56 12.36
C VAL A 298 -17.91 8.68 11.41
N GLU A 299 -17.22 9.82 11.47
CA GLU A 299 -17.38 10.94 10.54
C GLU A 299 -16.63 10.68 9.21
N GLY A 300 -16.71 11.64 8.29
CA GLY A 300 -15.86 11.65 7.10
C GLY A 300 -14.40 11.76 7.51
N ILE A 301 -13.56 10.76 7.19
CA ILE A 301 -12.15 10.71 7.60
C ILE A 301 -11.23 10.34 6.43
N CYS A 302 -10.08 11.03 6.36
CA CYS A 302 -8.97 10.71 5.49
C CYS A 302 -7.71 10.48 6.36
N LEU A 303 -7.24 9.25 6.44
CA LEU A 303 -5.97 8.93 7.07
C LEU A 303 -4.83 9.25 6.12
N VAL A 304 -3.79 9.92 6.60
CA VAL A 304 -2.60 10.26 5.81
C VAL A 304 -1.41 9.50 6.33
N LEU A 305 -0.82 8.69 5.46
CA LEU A 305 0.32 7.81 5.77
C LEU A 305 1.58 8.37 5.13
N GLY A 306 2.61 8.59 5.91
CA GLY A 306 3.91 9.08 5.46
C GLY A 306 4.82 8.01 4.89
N ALA A 307 5.94 8.43 4.33
CA ALA A 307 7.00 7.55 3.87
C ALA A 307 7.69 6.86 5.05
N GLU A 308 8.20 5.65 4.81
CA GLU A 308 8.98 4.90 5.79
C GLU A 308 10.23 5.69 6.18
N GLY A 309 10.45 5.86 7.49
CA GLY A 309 11.58 6.59 8.08
C GLY A 309 11.51 8.11 8.01
N ALA A 310 10.90 8.70 6.97
CA ALA A 310 10.78 10.15 6.82
C ALA A 310 9.46 10.73 7.37
N GLY A 311 8.48 9.87 7.62
CA GLY A 311 7.14 10.29 8.07
C GLY A 311 6.41 11.16 7.05
N LEU A 312 5.57 12.06 7.54
CA LEU A 312 4.82 13.00 6.73
C LEU A 312 5.73 14.16 6.27
N SER A 313 5.63 14.53 4.99
CA SER A 313 6.27 15.75 4.51
C SER A 313 5.69 16.99 5.22
N ARG A 314 6.53 18.02 5.44
CA ARG A 314 6.15 19.22 6.19
C ARG A 314 4.83 19.84 5.71
N LEU A 315 4.66 20.03 4.39
CA LEU A 315 3.46 20.63 3.83
C LEU A 315 2.21 19.76 3.98
N VAL A 316 2.37 18.43 3.96
CA VAL A 316 1.28 17.47 4.21
C VAL A 316 0.88 17.52 5.69
N ARG A 317 1.88 17.50 6.59
CA ARG A 317 1.65 17.62 8.04
C ARG A 317 0.88 18.90 8.40
N GLU A 318 1.25 20.04 7.83
CA GLU A 318 0.57 21.34 8.01
C GLU A 318 -0.89 21.35 7.51
N ARG A 319 -1.27 20.41 6.64
CA ARG A 319 -2.65 20.26 6.11
C ARG A 319 -3.52 19.31 6.93
N CYS A 320 -2.94 18.51 7.80
CA CYS A 320 -3.71 17.65 8.69
C CYS A 320 -4.46 18.48 9.74
N ASP A 321 -5.66 18.03 10.11
CA ASP A 321 -6.44 18.60 11.22
C ASP A 321 -5.93 18.07 12.56
N MET A 322 -5.41 16.83 12.54
CA MET A 322 -4.88 16.14 13.68
C MET A 322 -3.70 15.26 13.25
N ILE A 323 -2.72 15.14 14.11
CA ILE A 323 -1.63 14.17 13.97
C ILE A 323 -1.77 13.16 15.12
N VAL A 324 -1.68 11.88 14.78
CA VAL A 324 -1.74 10.78 15.75
C VAL A 324 -0.55 9.85 15.58
N SER A 325 -0.11 9.22 16.66
CA SER A 325 0.95 8.21 16.68
C SER A 325 0.41 6.84 17.08
N ILE A 326 1.10 5.80 16.66
CA ILE A 326 0.90 4.45 17.18
C ILE A 326 1.83 4.27 18.37
N PRO A 327 1.31 3.98 19.59
CA PRO A 327 2.17 3.84 20.76
C PRO A 327 3.16 2.68 20.61
N MET A 328 4.44 2.99 20.64
CA MET A 328 5.52 2.02 20.57
C MET A 328 6.05 1.72 21.97
N LEU A 329 5.77 0.53 22.49
CA LEU A 329 6.18 0.11 23.84
C LEU A 329 7.53 -0.62 23.85
N GLY A 330 8.11 -0.85 22.68
CA GLY A 330 9.39 -1.54 22.54
C GLY A 330 10.56 -0.59 22.38
N ARG A 331 11.64 -1.09 21.76
CA ARG A 331 12.86 -0.31 21.48
C ARG A 331 12.86 0.35 20.10
N LEU A 332 12.02 -0.12 19.21
CA LEU A 332 11.89 0.48 17.87
C LEU A 332 10.98 1.70 17.94
N SER A 333 11.29 2.73 17.18
CA SER A 333 10.54 3.99 17.17
C SER A 333 9.36 3.97 16.20
N SER A 334 9.37 3.07 15.19
CA SER A 334 8.34 3.07 14.15
C SER A 334 8.03 1.66 13.64
N LEU A 335 6.91 1.55 12.93
CA LEU A 335 6.49 0.36 12.20
C LEU A 335 6.72 0.54 10.68
N ASN A 336 6.81 -0.57 9.98
CA ASN A 336 6.64 -0.55 8.52
C ASN A 336 5.31 0.13 8.16
N VAL A 337 5.31 0.94 7.09
CA VAL A 337 4.15 1.76 6.71
C VAL A 337 2.89 0.95 6.43
N SER A 338 3.01 -0.26 5.89
CA SER A 338 1.84 -1.13 5.65
C SER A 338 1.27 -1.70 6.95
N ALA A 339 2.11 -1.97 7.95
CA ALA A 339 1.68 -2.38 9.28
C ALA A 339 0.99 -1.23 10.02
N ALA A 340 1.55 -0.02 9.95
CA ALA A 340 0.92 1.19 10.48
C ALA A 340 -0.43 1.46 9.80
N ALA A 341 -0.49 1.30 8.47
CA ALA A 341 -1.72 1.41 7.70
C ALA A 341 -2.79 0.43 8.19
N ALA A 342 -2.41 -0.86 8.37
CA ALA A 342 -3.34 -1.87 8.86
C ALA A 342 -3.96 -1.48 10.20
N LEU A 343 -3.14 -1.09 11.18
CA LEU A 343 -3.63 -0.65 12.49
C LEU A 343 -4.59 0.54 12.36
N ALA A 344 -4.21 1.54 11.56
CA ALA A 344 -4.99 2.77 11.42
C ALA A 344 -6.33 2.55 10.72
N VAL A 345 -6.35 1.82 9.60
CA VAL A 345 -7.60 1.59 8.87
C VAL A 345 -8.55 0.67 9.62
N PHE A 346 -8.03 -0.33 10.34
CA PHE A 346 -8.86 -1.21 11.14
C PHE A 346 -9.33 -0.57 12.44
N GLU A 347 -8.61 0.41 13.01
CA GLU A 347 -9.13 1.19 14.13
C GLU A 347 -10.36 2.01 13.71
N VAL A 348 -10.32 2.67 12.55
CA VAL A 348 -11.51 3.34 11.98
C VAL A 348 -12.62 2.33 11.70
N ALA A 349 -12.29 1.20 11.08
CA ALA A 349 -13.29 0.16 10.78
C ALA A 349 -13.95 -0.38 12.06
N ARG A 350 -13.21 -0.56 13.13
CA ARG A 350 -13.72 -1.00 14.45
C ARG A 350 -14.80 -0.05 14.98
N HIS A 351 -14.59 1.26 14.89
CA HIS A 351 -15.59 2.25 15.30
C HIS A 351 -16.83 2.28 14.40
N ARG A 352 -16.67 1.93 13.11
CA ARG A 352 -17.77 1.94 12.13
C ARG A 352 -18.59 0.65 12.08
N ALA A 353 -18.07 -0.42 12.70
CA ALA A 353 -18.75 -1.72 12.75
C ALA A 353 -19.75 -1.86 13.91
N VAL A 354 -19.92 -0.82 14.73
CA VAL A 354 -20.81 -0.78 15.91
C VAL A 354 -22.17 -0.20 15.53
#